data_5d7352ef2715ebafa10324d242d098fe
#
_entry.id   5d7352ef2715ebafa10324d242d098fe
#
_cell.length_a   1.000
_cell.length_b   1.000
_cell.length_c   1.000
_cell.angle_alpha   90.00
_cell.angle_beta   90.00
_cell.angle_gamma   90.00
#
_symmetry.space_group_name_H-M   'P 1'
#
loop_
_entity.id
_entity.type
_entity.pdbx_description
1 polymer ?
#
loop_
_entity_poly.entity_id
_entity_poly.type
_entity_poly.pdbx_seq_one_letter_code
_entity_poly.pdbx_strand_id
1 'polypeptide(L)'
;MAGIHLHPHDILDEGMPAILQRLDGMKHVEHLFVEINTIFERNPYPVGDLPHNPIHNMVMGTGTLHINTHTDFPRLSQRVDPTILSGADPLMTIKKATDGGKYKVIPWANILNGDFIGDVEHNQVVDFKGRPQAHWLCPNAPDVAQLWQKTFTALKQNYGYDTFLIDRIRFPDWAGKEVNPAGLFTCFCPHCEKKMVQQGLPVNKIKHRLAALADSLKQGDFETPVTALKEEPLLKAWQLFRQQSVTQLVERLLSDAKQTAGGITLWLDLWPPAYSWILGQNYHELTRYSSTLKHFPYHKLGGGADVQGLINHFAHDSESQERAFTAFKRLFELPYDISYETFKQQGFPIHFVAEQNNKVRQLSQPNTFIYSGIQMWNLPASQLIEAVIAAEESACDSLLYYCYGWATQELFDAIGEHNTPNNNSYNNNTVKK
;
A
#
# COMPACT_ATOMS: atom_id res chain seq x y z
N MET A 1 -4.52 17.58 -11.96
CA MET A 1 -5.41 16.53 -11.39
C MET A 1 -4.65 15.82 -10.29
N ALA A 2 -5.22 15.64 -9.12
CA ALA A 2 -4.61 14.86 -8.04
C ALA A 2 -5.68 14.05 -7.30
N GLY A 3 -5.25 13.13 -6.44
CA GLY A 3 -6.14 12.34 -5.61
C GLY A 3 -5.81 12.44 -4.13
N ILE A 4 -6.71 11.96 -3.28
CA ILE A 4 -6.51 11.84 -1.84
C ILE A 4 -7.18 10.58 -1.31
N HIS A 5 -6.55 9.93 -0.33
CA HIS A 5 -7.12 8.80 0.40
C HIS A 5 -7.99 9.28 1.56
N LEU A 6 -9.16 8.65 1.69
CA LEU A 6 -10.12 8.84 2.77
C LEU A 6 -10.43 7.49 3.42
N HIS A 7 -10.44 7.47 4.74
CA HIS A 7 -10.88 6.31 5.51
C HIS A 7 -12.38 6.40 5.86
N PRO A 8 -13.04 5.29 6.18
CA PRO A 8 -14.46 5.29 6.56
C PRO A 8 -14.78 6.24 7.71
N HIS A 9 -13.93 6.29 8.74
CA HIS A 9 -14.10 7.15 9.90
C HIS A 9 -14.00 8.66 9.57
N ASP A 10 -13.20 9.06 8.58
CA ASP A 10 -13.15 10.46 8.14
C ASP A 10 -14.56 10.92 7.71
N ILE A 11 -15.24 10.09 6.92
CA ILE A 11 -16.56 10.39 6.36
C ILE A 11 -17.65 10.36 7.43
N LEU A 12 -17.59 9.36 8.31
CA LEU A 12 -18.63 9.14 9.32
C LEU A 12 -18.54 10.15 10.48
N ASP A 13 -17.32 10.54 10.86
CA ASP A 13 -17.08 11.36 12.05
C ASP A 13 -17.17 12.86 11.76
N GLU A 14 -16.54 13.32 10.68
CA GLU A 14 -16.49 14.75 10.33
C GLU A 14 -17.65 15.19 9.45
N GLY A 15 -18.14 14.29 8.62
CA GLY A 15 -19.18 14.57 7.64
C GLY A 15 -18.67 15.28 6.38
N MET A 16 -19.39 15.09 5.30
CA MET A 16 -19.01 15.56 3.96
C MET A 16 -18.82 17.08 3.83
N PRO A 17 -19.59 17.96 4.50
CA PRO A 17 -19.37 19.41 4.37
C PRO A 17 -17.96 19.85 4.80
N ALA A 18 -17.45 19.35 5.92
CA ALA A 18 -16.11 19.69 6.40
C ALA A 18 -15.01 19.13 5.47
N ILE A 19 -15.19 17.88 5.03
CA ILE A 19 -14.26 17.23 4.08
C ILE A 19 -14.18 18.02 2.78
N LEU A 20 -15.32 18.30 2.15
CA LEU A 20 -15.36 19.03 0.87
C LEU A 20 -14.77 20.43 0.98
N GLN A 21 -15.01 21.14 2.09
CA GLN A 21 -14.41 22.45 2.34
C GLN A 21 -12.88 22.41 2.33
N ARG A 22 -12.26 21.42 3.01
CA ARG A 22 -10.78 21.25 3.00
C ARG A 22 -10.28 20.88 1.61
N LEU A 23 -10.95 19.94 0.94
CA LEU A 23 -10.54 19.49 -0.40
C LEU A 23 -10.67 20.60 -1.45
N ASP A 24 -11.67 21.45 -1.32
CA ASP A 24 -11.81 22.65 -2.19
C ASP A 24 -10.63 23.62 -1.97
N GLY A 25 -10.14 23.73 -0.73
CA GLY A 25 -8.94 24.50 -0.40
C GLY A 25 -7.70 24.01 -1.14
N MET A 26 -7.54 22.72 -1.39
CA MET A 26 -6.41 22.13 -2.12
C MET A 26 -6.40 22.43 -3.63
N LYS A 27 -7.55 22.85 -4.20
CA LYS A 27 -7.79 23.33 -5.57
C LYS A 27 -7.73 22.30 -6.69
N HIS A 28 -6.76 21.39 -6.70
CA HIS A 28 -6.49 20.47 -7.82
C HIS A 28 -6.83 19.00 -7.55
N VAL A 29 -7.38 18.69 -6.37
CA VAL A 29 -7.86 17.34 -6.04
C VAL A 29 -9.19 17.10 -6.75
N GLU A 30 -9.26 15.99 -7.47
CA GLU A 30 -10.44 15.56 -8.23
C GLU A 30 -10.82 14.10 -7.95
N HIS A 31 -9.84 13.25 -7.57
CA HIS A 31 -10.07 11.83 -7.27
C HIS A 31 -10.07 11.58 -5.76
N LEU A 32 -11.14 10.93 -5.27
CA LEU A 32 -11.31 10.56 -3.87
C LEU A 32 -11.22 9.03 -3.77
N PHE A 33 -10.12 8.56 -3.19
CA PHE A 33 -9.90 7.12 -2.97
C PHE A 33 -10.44 6.74 -1.61
N VAL A 34 -11.60 6.09 -1.60
CA VAL A 34 -12.35 5.77 -0.37
C VAL A 34 -12.14 4.33 0.02
N GLU A 35 -11.56 4.11 1.19
CA GLU A 35 -11.33 2.77 1.72
C GLU A 35 -12.65 2.05 1.99
N ILE A 36 -12.82 0.87 1.42
CA ILE A 36 -14.04 0.05 1.58
C ILE A 36 -13.87 -1.07 2.62
N ASN A 37 -12.65 -1.40 2.94
CA ASN A 37 -12.33 -2.34 4.00
C ASN A 37 -11.00 -1.94 4.65
N THR A 38 -11.01 -1.73 5.95
CA THR A 38 -9.81 -1.36 6.68
C THR A 38 -8.80 -2.50 6.71
N ILE A 39 -7.53 -2.16 6.82
CA ILE A 39 -6.49 -3.15 7.08
C ILE A 39 -6.58 -3.62 8.54
N PHE A 40 -6.15 -4.85 8.81
CA PHE A 40 -5.95 -5.31 10.17
C PHE A 40 -4.50 -5.05 10.56
N GLU A 41 -4.23 -3.86 11.02
CA GLU A 41 -2.95 -3.50 11.61
C GLU A 41 -3.15 -2.33 12.59
N ARG A 42 -2.24 -2.23 13.52
CA ARG A 42 -2.16 -1.05 14.37
C ARG A 42 -1.28 -0.03 13.68
N ASN A 43 -1.66 1.24 13.80
CA ASN A 43 -0.79 2.29 13.31
C ASN A 43 0.58 2.18 13.95
N PRO A 44 1.66 2.11 13.16
CA PRO A 44 2.99 2.14 13.70
C PRO A 44 3.24 3.50 14.34
N TYR A 45 3.91 3.49 15.49
CA TYR A 45 4.44 4.73 16.05
C TYR A 45 5.44 5.35 15.04
N PRO A 46 5.45 6.66 14.80
CA PRO A 46 4.73 7.75 15.49
C PRO A 46 3.42 8.19 14.80
N VAL A 47 2.89 7.45 13.87
CA VAL A 47 1.68 7.81 13.12
C VAL A 47 0.43 7.37 13.87
N GLY A 48 -0.61 8.20 13.91
CA GLY A 48 -1.86 7.79 14.54
C GLY A 48 -2.79 8.91 14.94
N ASP A 49 -2.28 10.11 15.09
CA ASP A 49 -3.13 11.24 15.48
C ASP A 49 -4.02 11.69 14.33
N LEU A 50 -5.29 11.93 14.64
CA LEU A 50 -6.29 12.47 13.74
C LEU A 50 -6.62 13.90 14.17
N PRO A 51 -5.84 14.90 13.73
CA PRO A 51 -5.83 16.25 14.34
C PRO A 51 -7.13 17.04 14.19
N HIS A 52 -8.01 16.63 13.26
CA HIS A 52 -9.28 17.32 13.01
C HIS A 52 -10.51 16.42 13.13
N ASN A 53 -10.32 15.14 13.52
CA ASN A 53 -11.44 14.23 13.73
C ASN A 53 -12.12 14.50 15.09
N PRO A 54 -13.45 14.73 15.15
CA PRO A 54 -14.14 15.10 16.39
C PRO A 54 -14.40 13.92 17.33
N ILE A 55 -14.23 12.67 16.88
CA ILE A 55 -14.61 11.46 17.63
C ILE A 55 -13.39 10.58 17.93
N HIS A 56 -12.60 10.28 16.91
CA HIS A 56 -11.44 9.40 17.02
C HIS A 56 -10.14 10.20 17.03
N ASN A 57 -9.19 9.79 17.83
CA ASN A 57 -7.85 10.37 17.88
C ASN A 57 -6.79 9.51 17.17
N MET A 58 -7.16 8.33 16.69
CA MET A 58 -6.28 7.46 15.90
C MET A 58 -7.08 6.62 14.91
N VAL A 59 -6.41 6.22 13.83
CA VAL A 59 -7.00 5.29 12.85
C VAL A 59 -7.16 3.90 13.47
N MET A 60 -8.34 3.33 13.32
CA MET A 60 -8.69 2.00 13.82
C MET A 60 -8.67 1.00 12.68
N GLY A 61 -7.53 0.32 12.52
CA GLY A 61 -7.38 -0.77 11.54
C GLY A 61 -8.02 -2.07 12.04
N THR A 62 -9.34 -2.19 11.91
CA THR A 62 -10.11 -3.37 12.38
C THR A 62 -10.14 -4.53 11.40
N GLY A 63 -9.73 -4.31 10.16
CA GLY A 63 -9.80 -5.31 9.09
C GLY A 63 -11.21 -5.53 8.54
N THR A 64 -12.19 -4.72 8.95
CA THR A 64 -13.61 -4.90 8.62
C THR A 64 -14.00 -4.26 7.30
N LEU A 65 -15.09 -4.76 6.71
CA LEU A 65 -15.67 -4.27 5.47
C LEU A 65 -16.70 -3.17 5.76
N HIS A 66 -16.53 -2.01 5.17
CA HIS A 66 -17.37 -0.80 5.35
C HIS A 66 -18.31 -0.53 4.18
N ILE A 67 -18.86 -1.58 3.60
CA ILE A 67 -19.88 -1.53 2.57
C ILE A 67 -20.96 -2.57 2.84
N ASN A 68 -22.17 -2.32 2.33
CA ASN A 68 -23.23 -3.30 2.37
C ASN A 68 -23.19 -4.18 1.12
N THR A 69 -22.82 -5.44 1.28
CA THR A 69 -22.70 -6.37 0.16
C THR A 69 -23.99 -7.13 -0.16
N HIS A 70 -24.90 -7.30 0.83
CA HIS A 70 -26.11 -8.14 0.71
C HIS A 70 -25.87 -9.53 0.10
N THR A 71 -24.63 -10.01 0.10
CA THR A 71 -24.23 -11.26 -0.54
C THR A 71 -23.72 -12.25 0.50
N ASP A 72 -24.28 -13.44 0.50
CA ASP A 72 -23.74 -14.55 1.24
C ASP A 72 -22.45 -15.04 0.56
N PHE A 73 -21.37 -15.08 1.32
CA PHE A 73 -20.10 -15.67 0.91
C PHE A 73 -19.97 -17.03 1.62
N PRO A 74 -20.32 -18.16 0.98
CA PRO A 74 -20.54 -19.43 1.69
C PRO A 74 -19.26 -20.05 2.27
N ARG A 75 -18.08 -19.66 1.79
CA ARG A 75 -16.82 -20.28 2.22
C ARG A 75 -15.89 -19.30 2.91
N LEU A 76 -15.62 -18.16 2.30
CA LEU A 76 -14.73 -17.12 2.84
C LEU A 76 -15.44 -15.78 2.73
N SER A 77 -15.47 -15.01 3.79
CA SER A 77 -16.02 -13.65 3.86
C SER A 77 -15.08 -12.72 4.59
N GLN A 78 -15.30 -11.43 4.44
CA GLN A 78 -14.73 -10.42 5.34
C GLN A 78 -15.82 -9.97 6.31
N ARG A 79 -15.46 -9.78 7.59
CA ARG A 79 -16.40 -9.31 8.61
C ARG A 79 -16.88 -7.91 8.26
N VAL A 80 -18.18 -7.72 8.22
CA VAL A 80 -18.79 -6.41 8.00
C VAL A 80 -18.70 -5.59 9.28
N ASP A 81 -18.34 -4.32 9.15
CA ASP A 81 -18.25 -3.40 10.28
C ASP A 81 -19.62 -3.16 10.93
N PRO A 82 -19.72 -3.12 12.26
CA PRO A 82 -20.98 -2.85 12.95
C PRO A 82 -21.68 -1.56 12.55
N THR A 83 -20.95 -0.54 12.13
CA THR A 83 -21.51 0.73 11.65
C THR A 83 -22.37 0.54 10.40
N ILE A 84 -21.95 -0.32 9.50
CA ILE A 84 -22.75 -0.68 8.31
C ILE A 84 -24.05 -1.36 8.71
N LEU A 85 -24.01 -2.26 9.70
CA LEU A 85 -25.18 -2.97 10.20
C LEU A 85 -26.17 -2.02 10.88
N SER A 86 -25.70 -0.91 11.46
CA SER A 86 -26.54 0.16 12.01
C SER A 86 -27.05 1.16 10.96
N GLY A 87 -26.69 1.00 9.70
CA GLY A 87 -27.17 1.83 8.59
C GLY A 87 -26.23 2.99 8.19
N ALA A 88 -25.06 3.11 8.79
CA ALA A 88 -24.04 4.09 8.41
C ALA A 88 -23.15 3.55 7.28
N ASP A 89 -23.33 4.06 6.07
CA ASP A 89 -22.61 3.63 4.87
C ASP A 89 -21.73 4.78 4.34
N PRO A 90 -20.42 4.78 4.62
CA PRO A 90 -19.52 5.85 4.23
C PRO A 90 -19.40 5.99 2.71
N LEU A 91 -19.35 4.86 1.96
CA LEU A 91 -19.24 4.90 0.51
C LEU A 91 -20.50 5.47 -0.16
N MET A 92 -21.70 5.14 0.36
CA MET A 92 -22.93 5.72 -0.11
C MET A 92 -23.06 7.20 0.28
N THR A 93 -22.55 7.58 1.45
CA THR A 93 -22.56 8.97 1.94
C THR A 93 -21.73 9.86 1.04
N ILE A 94 -20.49 9.49 0.73
CA ILE A 94 -19.62 10.28 -0.14
C ILE A 94 -20.13 10.27 -1.59
N LYS A 95 -20.68 9.16 -2.08
CA LYS A 95 -21.29 9.09 -3.42
C LYS A 95 -22.40 10.15 -3.57
N LYS A 96 -23.32 10.20 -2.62
CA LYS A 96 -24.42 11.19 -2.66
C LYS A 96 -23.92 12.63 -2.57
N ALA A 97 -22.90 12.88 -1.76
CA ALA A 97 -22.37 14.23 -1.57
C ALA A 97 -21.55 14.74 -2.77
N THR A 98 -21.05 13.84 -3.62
CA THR A 98 -20.23 14.19 -4.78
C THR A 98 -20.95 13.99 -6.12
N ASP A 99 -22.20 13.54 -6.10
CA ASP A 99 -22.98 13.27 -7.31
C ASP A 99 -23.13 14.51 -8.19
N GLY A 100 -22.80 14.37 -9.47
CA GLY A 100 -22.80 15.48 -10.43
C GLY A 100 -21.75 16.58 -10.22
N GLY A 101 -20.89 16.45 -9.19
CA GLY A 101 -19.82 17.39 -8.88
C GLY A 101 -18.49 17.10 -9.58
N LYS A 102 -17.44 17.84 -9.18
CA LYS A 102 -16.07 17.70 -9.74
C LYS A 102 -15.34 16.45 -9.25
N TYR A 103 -15.76 15.88 -8.14
CA TYR A 103 -15.06 14.77 -7.50
C TYR A 103 -15.46 13.42 -8.08
N LYS A 104 -14.46 12.61 -8.46
CA LYS A 104 -14.63 11.23 -8.85
C LYS A 104 -14.23 10.30 -7.70
N VAL A 105 -15.19 9.54 -7.21
CA VAL A 105 -14.95 8.55 -6.14
C VAL A 105 -14.45 7.24 -6.73
N ILE A 106 -13.38 6.70 -6.14
CA ILE A 106 -12.78 5.42 -6.52
C ILE A 106 -12.68 4.59 -5.23
N PRO A 107 -13.48 3.52 -5.11
CA PRO A 107 -13.34 2.60 -3.98
C PRO A 107 -11.94 2.00 -3.91
N TRP A 108 -11.34 2.01 -2.71
CA TRP A 108 -10.03 1.47 -2.43
C TRP A 108 -10.17 0.22 -1.56
N ALA A 109 -9.65 -0.92 -2.06
CA ALA A 109 -9.82 -2.24 -1.48
C ALA A 109 -8.48 -2.85 -1.05
N ASN A 110 -8.40 -3.31 0.21
CA ASN A 110 -7.28 -4.09 0.74
C ASN A 110 -7.54 -5.59 0.50
N ILE A 111 -6.83 -6.19 -0.45
CA ILE A 111 -7.20 -7.50 -0.99
C ILE A 111 -6.83 -8.67 -0.08
N LEU A 112 -5.60 -8.71 0.41
CA LEU A 112 -5.08 -9.87 1.12
C LEU A 112 -4.95 -9.68 2.64
N ASN A 113 -5.26 -8.49 3.17
CA ASN A 113 -5.21 -8.23 4.60
C ASN A 113 -6.58 -7.78 5.12
N GLY A 114 -7.03 -8.33 6.25
CA GLY A 114 -8.32 -8.00 6.84
C GLY A 114 -8.77 -8.96 7.93
N ASP A 115 -9.95 -8.72 8.50
CA ASP A 115 -10.64 -9.64 9.42
C ASP A 115 -11.57 -10.56 8.62
N PHE A 116 -11.07 -11.73 8.30
CA PHE A 116 -11.78 -12.73 7.50
C PHE A 116 -12.47 -13.75 8.37
N ILE A 117 -13.62 -14.27 7.90
CA ILE A 117 -14.43 -15.29 8.54
C ILE A 117 -14.77 -16.42 7.57
N GLY A 118 -15.20 -17.55 8.12
CA GLY A 118 -15.46 -18.77 7.34
C GLY A 118 -14.21 -19.65 7.25
N ASP A 119 -13.88 -20.15 6.09
CA ASP A 119 -12.76 -21.08 5.85
C ASP A 119 -11.40 -20.35 5.75
N VAL A 120 -11.06 -19.60 6.80
CA VAL A 120 -9.83 -18.77 6.84
C VAL A 120 -8.59 -19.66 6.88
N GLU A 121 -8.61 -20.75 7.62
CA GLU A 121 -7.46 -21.64 7.84
C GLU A 121 -6.90 -22.17 6.51
N HIS A 122 -7.75 -22.56 5.57
CA HIS A 122 -7.33 -23.07 4.26
C HIS A 122 -6.89 -21.95 3.28
N ASN A 123 -7.21 -20.70 3.60
CA ASN A 123 -6.98 -19.58 2.71
C ASN A 123 -5.87 -18.63 3.17
N GLN A 124 -5.34 -18.78 4.38
CA GLN A 124 -4.33 -17.86 4.89
C GLN A 124 -2.90 -18.23 4.48
N VAL A 125 -2.03 -17.26 4.60
CA VAL A 125 -0.59 -17.39 4.36
C VAL A 125 0.03 -18.21 5.50
N VAL A 126 0.99 -19.08 5.16
CA VAL A 126 1.70 -19.94 6.11
C VAL A 126 3.21 -19.74 5.94
N ASP A 127 3.94 -19.60 7.06
CA ASP A 127 5.39 -19.45 7.04
C ASP A 127 6.15 -20.79 6.80
N PHE A 128 7.47 -20.71 6.70
CA PHE A 128 8.33 -21.87 6.47
C PHE A 128 8.34 -22.88 7.64
N LYS A 129 7.82 -22.52 8.83
CA LYS A 129 7.64 -23.40 9.97
C LYS A 129 6.24 -24.00 10.06
N GLY A 130 5.37 -23.73 9.09
CA GLY A 130 3.99 -24.20 9.07
C GLY A 130 3.04 -23.37 9.93
N ARG A 131 3.44 -22.18 10.39
CA ARG A 131 2.60 -21.30 11.21
C ARG A 131 1.78 -20.37 10.32
N PRO A 132 0.46 -20.30 10.51
CA PRO A 132 -0.39 -19.37 9.79
C PRO A 132 -0.06 -17.90 10.18
N GLN A 133 -0.19 -17.00 9.23
CA GLN A 133 -0.07 -15.58 9.46
C GLN A 133 -1.48 -14.99 9.59
N ALA A 134 -1.82 -14.55 10.78
CA ALA A 134 -3.13 -13.98 11.06
C ALA A 134 -3.43 -12.79 10.12
N HIS A 135 -4.68 -12.66 9.73
CA HIS A 135 -5.18 -11.55 8.92
C HIS A 135 -4.61 -11.43 7.49
N TRP A 136 -3.83 -12.41 7.02
CA TRP A 136 -3.28 -12.42 5.68
C TRP A 136 -3.75 -13.64 4.87
N LEU A 137 -4.41 -13.37 3.74
CA LEU A 137 -4.82 -14.40 2.79
C LEU A 137 -3.74 -14.71 1.76
N CYS A 138 -3.74 -15.94 1.27
CA CYS A 138 -2.79 -16.40 0.27
C CYS A 138 -3.27 -16.03 -1.15
N PRO A 139 -2.43 -15.38 -1.99
CA PRO A 139 -2.80 -15.05 -3.36
C PRO A 139 -3.10 -16.28 -4.23
N ASN A 140 -2.63 -17.47 -3.85
CA ASN A 140 -2.88 -18.72 -4.58
C ASN A 140 -4.12 -19.48 -4.11
N ALA A 141 -4.76 -19.07 -3.03
CA ALA A 141 -5.98 -19.70 -2.56
C ALA A 141 -7.17 -19.33 -3.49
N PRO A 142 -7.94 -20.32 -3.95
CA PRO A 142 -8.99 -20.08 -4.94
C PRO A 142 -10.15 -19.25 -4.38
N ASP A 143 -10.52 -19.44 -3.10
CA ASP A 143 -11.63 -18.73 -2.47
C ASP A 143 -11.38 -17.23 -2.36
N VAL A 144 -10.12 -16.80 -2.34
CA VAL A 144 -9.72 -15.37 -2.27
C VAL A 144 -10.17 -14.62 -3.53
N ALA A 145 -9.90 -15.15 -4.71
CA ALA A 145 -10.36 -14.53 -5.95
C ALA A 145 -11.88 -14.50 -6.02
N GLN A 146 -12.55 -15.56 -5.56
CA GLN A 146 -14.02 -15.65 -5.55
C GLN A 146 -14.64 -14.63 -4.56
N LEU A 147 -14.05 -14.43 -3.38
CA LEU A 147 -14.47 -13.41 -2.42
C LEU A 147 -14.49 -12.03 -3.09
N TRP A 148 -13.37 -11.64 -3.69
CA TRP A 148 -13.24 -10.30 -4.28
C TRP A 148 -14.06 -10.12 -5.54
N GLN A 149 -14.21 -11.14 -6.36
CA GLN A 149 -15.12 -11.12 -7.50
C GLN A 149 -16.56 -10.77 -7.07
N LYS A 150 -17.05 -11.42 -6.00
CA LYS A 150 -18.37 -11.13 -5.45
C LYS A 150 -18.47 -9.73 -4.86
N THR A 151 -17.44 -9.30 -4.14
CA THR A 151 -17.37 -7.94 -3.57
C THR A 151 -17.40 -6.87 -4.67
N PHE A 152 -16.62 -7.00 -5.73
CA PHE A 152 -16.63 -6.06 -6.86
C PHE A 152 -17.96 -6.09 -7.61
N THR A 153 -18.60 -7.26 -7.75
CA THR A 153 -19.93 -7.36 -8.31
C THR A 153 -20.96 -6.60 -7.48
N ALA A 154 -20.94 -6.74 -6.16
CA ALA A 154 -21.81 -6.00 -5.26
C ALA A 154 -21.56 -4.50 -5.33
N LEU A 155 -20.31 -4.05 -5.38
CA LEU A 155 -19.95 -2.64 -5.53
C LEU A 155 -20.49 -2.05 -6.85
N LYS A 156 -20.41 -2.82 -7.93
CA LYS A 156 -20.96 -2.40 -9.21
C LYS A 156 -22.49 -2.32 -9.20
N GLN A 157 -23.15 -3.35 -8.66
CA GLN A 157 -24.62 -3.44 -8.65
C GLN A 157 -25.26 -2.47 -7.66
N ASN A 158 -24.73 -2.37 -6.44
CA ASN A 158 -25.34 -1.61 -5.36
C ASN A 158 -24.90 -0.13 -5.33
N TYR A 159 -23.65 0.15 -5.77
CA TYR A 159 -23.06 1.49 -5.71
C TYR A 159 -22.78 2.09 -7.09
N GLY A 160 -22.79 1.28 -8.17
CA GLY A 160 -22.54 1.75 -9.53
C GLY A 160 -21.07 2.01 -9.85
N TYR A 161 -20.12 1.45 -9.07
CA TYR A 161 -18.69 1.58 -9.34
C TYR A 161 -18.16 0.39 -10.13
N ASP A 162 -17.30 0.67 -11.10
CA ASP A 162 -16.64 -0.33 -11.94
C ASP A 162 -15.09 -0.15 -12.00
N THR A 163 -14.58 0.84 -11.31
CA THR A 163 -13.15 1.13 -11.21
C THR A 163 -12.76 1.10 -9.74
N PHE A 164 -11.71 0.34 -9.40
CA PHE A 164 -11.26 0.11 -8.03
C PHE A 164 -9.75 0.27 -7.92
N LEU A 165 -9.27 0.94 -6.86
CA LEU A 165 -7.88 0.85 -6.45
C LEU A 165 -7.72 -0.38 -5.56
N ILE A 166 -6.83 -1.32 -5.92
CA ILE A 166 -6.54 -2.50 -5.12
C ILE A 166 -5.17 -2.39 -4.45
N ASP A 167 -5.17 -2.45 -3.13
CA ASP A 167 -4.00 -2.49 -2.28
C ASP A 167 -3.84 -3.86 -1.62
N ARG A 168 -2.75 -4.05 -0.89
CA ARG A 168 -2.40 -5.31 -0.20
C ARG A 168 -2.39 -6.52 -1.14
N ILE A 169 -2.12 -6.29 -2.43
CA ILE A 169 -1.85 -7.33 -3.42
C ILE A 169 -0.38 -7.77 -3.32
N ARG A 170 -0.01 -8.30 -2.16
CA ARG A 170 1.35 -8.70 -1.81
C ARG A 170 1.37 -9.74 -0.70
N PHE A 171 2.49 -10.40 -0.51
CA PHE A 171 2.73 -11.20 0.69
C PHE A 171 2.92 -10.29 1.92
N PRO A 172 2.79 -10.84 3.15
CA PRO A 172 2.96 -10.05 4.36
C PRO A 172 4.24 -9.23 4.35
N ASP A 173 4.10 -7.98 4.76
CA ASP A 173 5.19 -7.00 4.86
C ASP A 173 5.66 -6.83 6.32
N TRP A 174 6.47 -5.83 6.56
CA TRP A 174 7.01 -5.50 7.89
C TRP A 174 6.38 -4.26 8.51
N ALA A 175 5.36 -3.70 7.88
CA ALA A 175 4.67 -2.54 8.43
C ALA A 175 3.79 -2.93 9.63
N GLY A 176 3.62 -1.98 10.54
CA GLY A 176 2.79 -2.15 11.72
C GLY A 176 3.56 -2.35 13.02
N LYS A 177 2.84 -2.32 14.14
CA LYS A 177 3.43 -2.38 15.49
C LYS A 177 4.10 -3.73 15.78
N GLU A 178 3.59 -4.79 15.19
CA GLU A 178 4.08 -6.15 15.40
C GLU A 178 4.74 -6.64 14.12
N VAL A 179 5.99 -6.20 13.92
CA VAL A 179 6.80 -6.73 12.81
C VAL A 179 6.97 -8.23 12.99
N ASN A 180 6.44 -9.00 12.06
CA ASN A 180 6.62 -10.44 12.03
C ASN A 180 7.51 -10.83 10.85
N PRO A 181 8.83 -10.97 11.05
CA PRO A 181 9.75 -11.31 9.96
C PRO A 181 9.47 -12.67 9.34
N ALA A 182 8.84 -13.59 10.09
CA ALA A 182 8.41 -14.88 9.53
C ALA A 182 7.37 -14.67 8.41
N GLY A 183 6.59 -13.59 8.46
CA GLY A 183 5.67 -13.21 7.40
C GLY A 183 6.36 -12.90 6.08
N LEU A 184 7.55 -12.31 6.11
CA LEU A 184 8.37 -12.05 4.91
C LEU A 184 8.79 -13.33 4.18
N PHE A 185 8.98 -14.43 4.94
CA PHE A 185 9.39 -15.73 4.41
C PHE A 185 8.20 -16.67 4.23
N THR A 186 7.20 -16.22 3.48
CA THR A 186 5.95 -16.91 3.13
C THR A 186 5.78 -16.95 1.60
N CYS A 187 4.92 -17.77 1.00
CA CYS A 187 3.93 -18.65 1.63
C CYS A 187 4.26 -20.12 1.37
N PHE A 188 3.97 -20.94 2.35
CA PHE A 188 4.09 -22.41 2.31
C PHE A 188 2.78 -23.09 2.70
N CYS A 189 1.63 -22.50 2.38
CA CYS A 189 0.33 -23.16 2.50
C CYS A 189 0.19 -24.27 1.44
N PRO A 190 -0.77 -25.20 1.58
CA PRO A 190 -0.95 -26.31 0.64
C PRO A 190 -1.07 -25.87 -0.83
N HIS A 191 -1.72 -24.72 -1.09
CA HIS A 191 -1.85 -24.19 -2.45
C HIS A 191 -0.50 -23.76 -3.03
N CYS A 192 0.33 -23.06 -2.23
CA CYS A 192 1.66 -22.62 -2.65
C CYS A 192 2.62 -23.80 -2.82
N GLU A 193 2.64 -24.75 -1.88
CA GLU A 193 3.51 -25.92 -2.00
C GLU A 193 3.18 -26.76 -3.23
N LYS A 194 1.89 -27.02 -3.49
CA LYS A 194 1.44 -27.72 -4.69
C LYS A 194 1.92 -27.03 -5.97
N LYS A 195 1.78 -25.71 -6.04
CA LYS A 195 2.23 -24.92 -7.21
C LYS A 195 3.76 -24.93 -7.35
N MET A 196 4.50 -24.78 -6.26
CA MET A 196 5.97 -24.84 -6.27
C MET A 196 6.44 -26.21 -6.79
N VAL A 197 5.85 -27.30 -6.32
CA VAL A 197 6.17 -28.65 -6.80
C VAL A 197 5.88 -28.80 -8.30
N GLN A 198 4.74 -28.30 -8.77
CA GLN A 198 4.40 -28.30 -10.19
C GLN A 198 5.40 -27.51 -11.07
N GLN A 199 6.02 -26.49 -10.50
CA GLN A 199 7.08 -25.70 -11.16
C GLN A 199 8.49 -26.28 -10.96
N GLY A 200 8.61 -27.44 -10.31
CA GLY A 200 9.90 -28.10 -10.07
C GLY A 200 10.74 -27.46 -8.94
N LEU A 201 10.12 -26.62 -8.10
CA LEU A 201 10.84 -25.99 -6.98
C LEU A 201 10.98 -26.97 -5.81
N PRO A 202 12.19 -27.09 -5.22
CA PRO A 202 12.46 -28.00 -4.11
C PRO A 202 12.01 -27.38 -2.77
N VAL A 203 10.71 -27.46 -2.45
CA VAL A 203 10.04 -26.80 -1.31
C VAL A 203 10.82 -26.97 0.00
N ASN A 204 11.20 -28.21 0.36
CA ASN A 204 11.91 -28.47 1.62
C ASN A 204 13.28 -27.79 1.69
N LYS A 205 14.02 -27.73 0.56
CA LYS A 205 15.31 -27.01 0.52
C LYS A 205 15.10 -25.51 0.73
N ILE A 206 14.06 -24.94 0.12
CA ILE A 206 13.70 -23.52 0.32
C ILE A 206 13.35 -23.25 1.78
N LYS A 207 12.48 -24.06 2.40
CA LYS A 207 12.11 -23.93 3.82
C LYS A 207 13.34 -23.98 4.74
N HIS A 208 14.22 -24.95 4.54
CA HIS A 208 15.46 -25.10 5.33
C HIS A 208 16.37 -23.88 5.17
N ARG A 209 16.51 -23.38 3.93
CA ARG A 209 17.36 -22.19 3.69
C ARG A 209 16.79 -20.94 4.36
N LEU A 210 15.49 -20.70 4.23
CA LEU A 210 14.82 -19.57 4.89
C LEU A 210 14.87 -19.66 6.42
N ALA A 211 14.78 -20.86 6.98
CA ALA A 211 14.97 -21.09 8.43
C ALA A 211 16.39 -20.66 8.87
N ALA A 212 17.42 -21.07 8.13
CA ALA A 212 18.79 -20.66 8.41
C ALA A 212 18.98 -19.14 8.32
N LEU A 213 18.38 -18.47 7.33
CA LEU A 213 18.44 -17.01 7.22
C LEU A 213 17.71 -16.32 8.38
N ALA A 214 16.56 -16.83 8.80
CA ALA A 214 15.85 -16.29 9.96
C ALA A 214 16.66 -16.45 11.25
N ASP A 215 17.42 -17.53 11.40
CA ASP A 215 18.30 -17.74 12.54
C ASP A 215 19.55 -16.83 12.48
N SER A 216 20.13 -16.61 11.29
CA SER A 216 21.20 -15.60 11.08
C SER A 216 20.76 -14.20 11.53
N LEU A 217 19.57 -13.76 11.09
CA LEU A 217 19.02 -12.46 11.49
C LEU A 217 18.89 -12.33 13.01
N LYS A 218 18.41 -13.37 13.70
CA LYS A 218 18.28 -13.37 15.17
C LYS A 218 19.64 -13.31 15.89
N GLN A 219 20.69 -13.81 15.25
CA GLN A 219 22.06 -13.77 15.78
C GLN A 219 22.80 -12.47 15.44
N GLY A 220 22.12 -11.52 14.78
CA GLY A 220 22.72 -10.24 14.37
C GLY A 220 23.65 -10.33 13.15
N ASP A 221 23.58 -11.44 12.42
CA ASP A 221 24.19 -11.57 11.10
C ASP A 221 23.20 -11.07 10.03
N PHE A 222 23.39 -9.85 9.59
CA PHE A 222 22.54 -9.22 8.57
C PHE A 222 23.08 -9.41 7.15
N GLU A 223 24.36 -9.74 7.00
CA GLU A 223 25.03 -9.85 5.71
C GLU A 223 24.71 -11.16 4.97
N THR A 224 24.66 -12.27 5.68
CA THR A 224 24.30 -13.56 5.10
C THR A 224 22.92 -13.56 4.45
N PRO A 225 21.84 -13.06 5.11
CA PRO A 225 20.53 -12.92 4.47
C PRO A 225 20.51 -12.02 3.24
N VAL A 226 21.22 -10.88 3.27
CA VAL A 226 21.31 -9.96 2.14
C VAL A 226 21.93 -10.63 0.93
N THR A 227 23.09 -11.27 1.13
CA THR A 227 23.79 -11.99 0.05
C THR A 227 22.96 -13.14 -0.51
N ALA A 228 22.36 -13.94 0.37
CA ALA A 228 21.54 -15.08 -0.05
C ALA A 228 20.32 -14.65 -0.88
N LEU A 229 19.57 -13.66 -0.41
CA LEU A 229 18.38 -13.16 -1.10
C LEU A 229 18.70 -12.52 -2.46
N LYS A 230 19.89 -11.91 -2.60
CA LYS A 230 20.32 -11.28 -3.85
C LYS A 230 20.97 -12.26 -4.82
N GLU A 231 21.62 -13.30 -4.36
CA GLU A 231 22.54 -14.06 -5.21
C GLU A 231 22.16 -15.54 -5.40
N GLU A 232 21.54 -16.18 -4.39
CA GLU A 232 21.25 -17.61 -4.46
C GLU A 232 20.15 -17.95 -5.49
N PRO A 233 20.44 -18.81 -6.49
CA PRO A 233 19.47 -19.18 -7.53
C PRO A 233 18.18 -19.78 -6.94
N LEU A 234 18.29 -20.55 -5.85
CA LEU A 234 17.15 -21.16 -5.15
C LEU A 234 16.18 -20.11 -4.63
N LEU A 235 16.71 -19.07 -3.99
CA LEU A 235 15.88 -18.01 -3.41
C LEU A 235 15.35 -17.04 -4.47
N LYS A 236 16.10 -16.79 -5.53
CA LYS A 236 15.61 -16.05 -6.71
C LYS A 236 14.42 -16.76 -7.38
N ALA A 237 14.51 -18.08 -7.54
CA ALA A 237 13.41 -18.87 -8.09
C ALA A 237 12.15 -18.82 -7.19
N TRP A 238 12.33 -18.88 -5.86
CA TRP A 238 11.25 -18.73 -4.91
C TRP A 238 10.65 -17.31 -4.93
N GLN A 239 11.47 -16.26 -5.03
CA GLN A 239 10.99 -14.88 -5.19
C GLN A 239 10.19 -14.70 -6.48
N LEU A 240 10.66 -15.27 -7.60
CA LEU A 240 9.94 -15.26 -8.87
C LEU A 240 8.59 -15.97 -8.76
N PHE A 241 8.53 -17.12 -8.07
CA PHE A 241 7.26 -17.80 -7.78
C PHE A 241 6.29 -16.88 -7.03
N ARG A 242 6.75 -16.11 -6.04
CA ARG A 242 5.90 -15.16 -5.30
C ARG A 242 5.38 -14.04 -6.20
N GLN A 243 6.24 -13.48 -7.04
CA GLN A 243 5.85 -12.44 -8.01
C GLN A 243 4.80 -12.96 -9.01
N GLN A 244 4.99 -14.16 -9.52
CA GLN A 244 4.00 -14.82 -10.39
C GLN A 244 2.67 -15.08 -9.66
N SER A 245 2.72 -15.43 -8.38
CA SER A 245 1.52 -15.68 -7.58
C SER A 245 0.65 -14.42 -7.42
N VAL A 246 1.27 -13.28 -7.15
CA VAL A 246 0.58 -11.99 -7.04
C VAL A 246 0.03 -11.54 -8.39
N THR A 247 0.83 -11.63 -9.46
CA THR A 247 0.38 -11.28 -10.82
C THR A 247 -0.81 -12.12 -11.26
N GLN A 248 -0.78 -13.43 -11.01
CA GLN A 248 -1.88 -14.35 -11.34
C GLN A 248 -3.14 -14.10 -10.50
N LEU A 249 -3.02 -13.55 -9.28
CA LEU A 249 -4.19 -13.11 -8.52
C LEU A 249 -4.88 -11.95 -9.26
N VAL A 250 -4.14 -10.92 -9.64
CA VAL A 250 -4.70 -9.76 -10.36
C VAL A 250 -5.34 -10.19 -11.68
N GLU A 251 -4.68 -11.06 -12.44
CA GLU A 251 -5.22 -11.63 -13.67
C GLU A 251 -6.57 -12.34 -13.44
N ARG A 252 -6.66 -13.17 -12.40
CA ARG A 252 -7.91 -13.87 -12.04
C ARG A 252 -9.01 -12.90 -11.62
N LEU A 253 -8.70 -11.90 -10.80
CA LEU A 253 -9.69 -10.89 -10.39
C LEU A 253 -10.31 -10.17 -11.59
N LEU A 254 -9.52 -9.88 -12.62
CA LEU A 254 -10.01 -9.26 -13.86
C LEU A 254 -10.77 -10.22 -14.76
N SER A 255 -10.29 -11.45 -14.94
CA SER A 255 -10.93 -12.43 -15.83
C SER A 255 -12.29 -12.84 -15.30
N ASP A 256 -12.39 -13.09 -14.01
CA ASP A 256 -13.63 -13.49 -13.36
C ASP A 256 -14.67 -12.36 -13.38
N ALA A 257 -14.23 -11.12 -13.17
CA ALA A 257 -15.10 -9.94 -13.22
C ALA A 257 -15.66 -9.67 -14.64
N LYS A 258 -14.91 -9.99 -15.70
CA LYS A 258 -15.43 -9.89 -17.07
C LYS A 258 -16.63 -10.80 -17.33
N GLN A 259 -16.66 -11.97 -16.69
CA GLN A 259 -17.72 -12.94 -16.86
C GLN A 259 -19.00 -12.57 -16.09
N THR A 260 -18.88 -11.95 -14.93
CA THR A 260 -19.99 -11.77 -13.98
C THR A 260 -20.57 -10.36 -13.93
N ALA A 261 -19.74 -9.32 -14.14
CA ALA A 261 -20.14 -7.93 -13.90
C ALA A 261 -20.04 -7.04 -15.17
N GLY A 262 -19.82 -7.61 -16.35
CA GLY A 262 -19.63 -6.80 -17.57
C GLY A 262 -18.31 -6.02 -17.58
N GLY A 263 -17.31 -6.52 -16.83
CA GLY A 263 -15.97 -5.92 -16.73
C GLY A 263 -15.84 -4.91 -15.62
N ILE A 264 -14.64 -4.85 -15.06
CA ILE A 264 -14.18 -3.84 -14.10
C ILE A 264 -12.80 -3.36 -14.51
N THR A 265 -12.40 -2.22 -13.96
CA THR A 265 -11.05 -1.68 -14.07
C THR A 265 -10.38 -1.76 -12.71
N LEU A 266 -9.19 -2.33 -12.64
CA LEU A 266 -8.39 -2.35 -11.43
C LEU A 266 -7.20 -1.40 -11.60
N TRP A 267 -7.07 -0.46 -10.68
CA TRP A 267 -5.88 0.34 -10.46
C TRP A 267 -5.07 -0.29 -9.33
N LEU A 268 -3.76 -0.20 -9.36
CA LEU A 268 -2.88 -0.91 -8.43
C LEU A 268 -2.29 0.05 -7.41
N ASP A 269 -2.28 -0.33 -6.12
CA ASP A 269 -1.49 0.33 -5.09
C ASP A 269 -0.28 -0.56 -4.75
N LEU A 270 0.92 -0.09 -5.07
CA LEU A 270 2.14 -0.88 -5.01
C LEU A 270 3.17 -0.24 -4.06
N TRP A 271 3.95 -1.10 -3.42
CA TRP A 271 5.11 -0.67 -2.65
C TRP A 271 6.17 -0.01 -3.55
N PRO A 272 7.01 0.88 -3.00
CA PRO A 272 8.11 1.47 -3.75
C PRO A 272 8.93 0.41 -4.48
N PRO A 273 9.37 0.65 -5.71
CA PRO A 273 10.05 -0.37 -6.52
C PRO A 273 11.34 -0.89 -5.89
N ALA A 274 11.98 -0.12 -5.01
CA ALA A 274 13.10 -0.61 -4.22
C ALA A 274 12.74 -1.84 -3.38
N TYR A 275 11.54 -1.91 -2.81
CA TYR A 275 11.11 -2.95 -1.86
C TYR A 275 10.11 -3.95 -2.44
N SER A 276 9.39 -3.59 -3.48
CA SER A 276 8.23 -4.34 -3.99
C SER A 276 8.52 -5.80 -4.33
N TRP A 277 9.72 -6.07 -4.84
CA TRP A 277 10.14 -7.39 -5.30
C TRP A 277 10.14 -8.44 -4.19
N ILE A 278 10.55 -8.07 -2.96
CA ILE A 278 10.58 -9.01 -1.82
C ILE A 278 9.18 -9.35 -1.31
N LEU A 279 8.19 -8.52 -1.62
CA LEU A 279 6.79 -8.71 -1.27
C LEU A 279 5.99 -9.42 -2.37
N GLY A 280 6.63 -9.79 -3.47
CA GLY A 280 6.01 -10.47 -4.59
C GLY A 280 5.35 -9.53 -5.61
N GLN A 281 5.68 -8.25 -5.63
CA GLN A 281 5.17 -7.32 -6.62
C GLN A 281 6.20 -7.12 -7.74
N ASN A 282 5.78 -7.39 -8.99
CA ASN A 282 6.57 -7.14 -10.20
C ASN A 282 5.85 -6.11 -11.05
N TYR A 283 6.38 -4.90 -11.11
CA TYR A 283 5.78 -3.77 -11.82
C TYR A 283 5.50 -4.07 -13.28
N HIS A 284 6.49 -4.65 -13.99
CA HIS A 284 6.36 -4.95 -15.41
C HIS A 284 5.20 -5.90 -15.70
N GLU A 285 5.07 -6.96 -14.91
CA GLU A 285 4.02 -7.95 -15.10
C GLU A 285 2.65 -7.45 -14.62
N LEU A 286 2.59 -6.75 -13.49
CA LEU A 286 1.34 -6.23 -12.93
C LEU A 286 0.71 -5.15 -13.83
N THR A 287 1.52 -4.27 -14.41
CA THR A 287 1.02 -3.19 -15.28
C THR A 287 0.55 -3.67 -16.66
N ARG A 288 0.72 -4.95 -17.00
CA ARG A 288 0.04 -5.57 -18.15
C ARG A 288 -1.48 -5.71 -17.94
N TYR A 289 -1.92 -5.73 -16.69
CA TYR A 289 -3.31 -5.91 -16.30
C TYR A 289 -3.99 -4.63 -15.82
N SER A 290 -3.23 -3.55 -15.65
CA SER A 290 -3.75 -2.25 -15.22
C SER A 290 -3.04 -1.12 -15.94
N SER A 291 -3.82 -0.15 -16.43
CA SER A 291 -3.29 1.07 -17.04
C SER A 291 -2.96 2.16 -16.04
N THR A 292 -3.26 1.97 -14.76
CA THR A 292 -3.07 2.98 -13.73
C THR A 292 -2.54 2.35 -12.45
N LEU A 293 -1.54 2.96 -11.87
CA LEU A 293 -1.04 2.58 -10.55
C LEU A 293 -0.77 3.79 -9.67
N LYS A 294 -0.78 3.55 -8.38
CA LYS A 294 -0.17 4.40 -7.36
C LYS A 294 0.94 3.61 -6.69
N HIS A 295 2.02 4.27 -6.37
CA HIS A 295 3.01 3.77 -5.41
C HIS A 295 3.28 4.85 -4.36
N PHE A 296 3.94 4.48 -3.25
CA PHE A 296 4.07 5.40 -2.13
C PHE A 296 5.53 5.59 -1.69
N PRO A 297 6.28 6.47 -2.38
CA PRO A 297 7.67 6.76 -2.04
C PRO A 297 7.78 7.64 -0.79
N TYR A 298 7.17 7.21 0.32
CA TYR A 298 7.20 7.94 1.58
C TYR A 298 8.62 7.95 2.14
N HIS A 299 9.19 9.14 2.28
CA HIS A 299 10.58 9.32 2.67
C HIS A 299 10.77 9.55 4.17
N LYS A 300 9.71 9.85 4.92
CA LYS A 300 9.73 10.03 6.37
C LYS A 300 9.30 8.76 7.11
N LEU A 301 9.60 8.73 8.40
CA LEU A 301 9.28 7.61 9.29
C LEU A 301 7.79 7.40 9.45
N GLY A 302 7.44 6.16 9.75
CA GLY A 302 6.08 5.72 9.96
C GLY A 302 5.35 5.41 8.65
N GLY A 303 4.13 4.86 8.77
CA GLY A 303 3.31 4.48 7.63
C GLY A 303 3.72 3.17 6.97
N GLY A 304 3.30 2.99 5.73
CA GLY A 304 3.29 1.70 5.04
C GLY A 304 4.63 1.01 4.81
N ALA A 305 5.76 1.71 4.92
CA ALA A 305 7.08 1.10 4.79
C ALA A 305 7.95 1.47 6.00
N ASP A 306 7.52 1.07 7.19
CA ASP A 306 8.21 1.36 8.46
C ASP A 306 9.54 0.64 8.59
N VAL A 307 10.58 1.23 7.97
CA VAL A 307 11.96 0.73 8.04
C VAL A 307 12.47 0.72 9.48
N GLN A 308 12.09 1.71 10.28
CA GLN A 308 12.50 1.81 11.68
C GLN A 308 12.01 0.61 12.49
N GLY A 309 10.75 0.23 12.34
CA GLY A 309 10.19 -0.95 13.02
C GLY A 309 10.93 -2.23 12.64
N LEU A 310 11.26 -2.40 11.36
CA LEU A 310 12.03 -3.57 10.89
C LEU A 310 13.44 -3.61 11.50
N ILE A 311 14.17 -2.49 11.49
CA ILE A 311 15.52 -2.42 12.05
C ILE A 311 15.51 -2.70 13.56
N ASN A 312 14.61 -2.04 14.30
CA ASN A 312 14.48 -2.19 15.75
C ASN A 312 14.05 -3.60 16.18
N HIS A 313 13.35 -4.33 15.30
CA HIS A 313 12.99 -5.71 15.58
C HIS A 313 14.22 -6.64 15.67
N PHE A 314 15.22 -6.42 14.81
CA PHE A 314 16.40 -7.28 14.74
C PHE A 314 17.61 -6.75 15.50
N ALA A 315 17.64 -5.47 15.84
CA ALA A 315 18.79 -4.80 16.40
C ALA A 315 18.37 -3.89 17.57
N HIS A 316 19.03 -4.05 18.73
CA HIS A 316 18.56 -3.44 19.97
C HIS A 316 19.54 -2.40 20.56
N ASP A 317 20.74 -2.28 20.03
CA ASP A 317 21.75 -1.29 20.37
C ASP A 317 22.18 -0.50 19.13
N SER A 318 22.78 0.66 19.33
CA SER A 318 23.13 1.60 18.25
C SER A 318 24.07 0.99 17.20
N GLU A 319 25.01 0.14 17.61
CA GLU A 319 25.96 -0.49 16.70
C GLU A 319 25.26 -1.55 15.82
N SER A 320 24.46 -2.41 16.43
CA SER A 320 23.69 -3.42 15.69
C SER A 320 22.63 -2.80 14.78
N GLN A 321 22.00 -1.69 15.20
CA GLN A 321 21.05 -0.93 14.39
C GLN A 321 21.72 -0.32 13.15
N GLU A 322 22.91 0.27 13.29
CA GLU A 322 23.65 0.80 12.13
C GLU A 322 24.07 -0.29 11.16
N ARG A 323 24.50 -1.45 11.66
CA ARG A 323 24.81 -2.61 10.82
C ARG A 323 23.57 -3.15 10.08
N ALA A 324 22.45 -3.27 10.79
CA ALA A 324 21.19 -3.71 10.20
C ALA A 324 20.68 -2.73 9.13
N PHE A 325 20.79 -1.42 9.38
CA PHE A 325 20.40 -0.39 8.42
C PHE A 325 21.32 -0.37 7.18
N THR A 326 22.61 -0.56 7.38
CA THR A 326 23.57 -0.69 6.27
C THR A 326 23.26 -1.91 5.41
N ALA A 327 22.95 -3.06 6.03
CA ALA A 327 22.52 -4.25 5.32
C ALA A 327 21.18 -4.04 4.59
N PHE A 328 20.23 -3.33 5.19
CA PHE A 328 18.97 -2.93 4.57
C PHE A 328 19.22 -2.07 3.32
N LYS A 329 20.03 -1.02 3.42
CA LYS A 329 20.38 -0.18 2.26
C LYS A 329 21.01 -1.01 1.14
N ARG A 330 21.88 -1.96 1.47
CA ARG A 330 22.52 -2.85 0.49
C ARG A 330 21.53 -3.83 -0.15
N LEU A 331 20.62 -4.40 0.63
CA LEU A 331 19.59 -5.32 0.11
C LEU A 331 18.72 -4.63 -0.94
N PHE A 332 18.31 -3.39 -0.67
CA PHE A 332 17.39 -2.64 -1.49
C PHE A 332 18.04 -1.62 -2.45
N GLU A 333 19.37 -1.66 -2.53
CA GLU A 333 20.16 -0.81 -3.46
C GLU A 333 19.87 0.68 -3.27
N LEU A 334 19.85 1.11 -2.00
CA LEU A 334 19.63 2.49 -1.62
C LEU A 334 20.99 3.21 -1.46
N PRO A 335 21.37 4.11 -2.37
CA PRO A 335 22.72 4.67 -2.44
C PRO A 335 22.93 5.86 -1.48
N TYR A 336 22.17 5.93 -0.37
CA TYR A 336 22.20 7.06 0.53
C TYR A 336 23.29 6.90 1.59
N ASP A 337 24.19 7.88 1.63
CA ASP A 337 25.23 7.98 2.68
C ASP A 337 24.67 8.68 3.91
N ILE A 338 23.79 7.97 4.61
CA ILE A 338 23.17 8.42 5.86
C ILE A 338 23.30 7.32 6.92
N SER A 339 23.55 7.71 8.18
CA SER A 339 23.52 6.81 9.32
C SER A 339 22.09 6.46 9.72
N TYR A 340 21.93 5.38 10.49
CA TYR A 340 20.60 5.05 11.03
C TYR A 340 20.07 6.14 11.97
N GLU A 341 20.96 6.80 12.73
CA GLU A 341 20.56 7.92 13.59
C GLU A 341 20.01 9.10 12.76
N THR A 342 20.67 9.46 11.66
CA THR A 342 20.17 10.48 10.74
C THR A 342 18.85 10.08 10.13
N PHE A 343 18.73 8.81 9.71
CA PHE A 343 17.47 8.28 9.17
C PHE A 343 16.32 8.37 10.18
N LYS A 344 16.53 8.03 11.46
CA LYS A 344 15.50 8.15 12.51
C LYS A 344 14.99 9.58 12.68
N GLN A 345 15.86 10.57 12.47
CA GLN A 345 15.51 11.98 12.64
C GLN A 345 14.89 12.60 11.38
N GLN A 346 15.38 12.23 10.21
CA GLN A 346 15.11 12.95 8.96
C GLN A 346 14.41 12.10 7.89
N GLY A 347 14.39 10.78 8.04
CA GLY A 347 13.97 9.86 6.98
C GLY A 347 15.01 9.73 5.87
N PHE A 348 14.59 9.26 4.70
CA PHE A 348 15.40 9.29 3.48
C PHE A 348 15.50 10.70 2.92
N PRO A 349 16.57 11.02 2.18
CA PRO A 349 16.68 12.29 1.45
C PRO A 349 15.52 12.50 0.48
N ILE A 350 15.12 13.75 0.27
CA ILE A 350 13.93 14.08 -0.55
C ILE A 350 14.00 13.53 -1.98
N HIS A 351 15.18 13.42 -2.57
CA HIS A 351 15.35 12.85 -3.91
C HIS A 351 14.94 11.37 -4.02
N PHE A 352 14.78 10.65 -2.88
CA PHE A 352 14.15 9.32 -2.85
C PHE A 352 12.80 9.33 -3.58
N VAL A 353 11.99 10.38 -3.42
CA VAL A 353 10.67 10.49 -4.05
C VAL A 353 10.80 10.46 -5.58
N ALA A 354 11.63 11.34 -6.14
CA ALA A 354 11.83 11.41 -7.59
C ALA A 354 12.49 10.14 -8.15
N GLU A 355 13.47 9.58 -7.45
CA GLU A 355 14.15 8.35 -7.88
C GLU A 355 13.20 7.15 -7.94
N GLN A 356 12.33 6.99 -6.93
CA GLN A 356 11.35 5.91 -6.96
C GLN A 356 10.32 6.12 -8.07
N ASN A 357 9.84 7.33 -8.32
CA ASN A 357 8.94 7.64 -9.43
C ASN A 357 9.59 7.31 -10.79
N ASN A 358 10.84 7.68 -10.98
CA ASN A 358 11.59 7.38 -12.21
C ASN A 358 11.80 5.87 -12.41
N LYS A 359 12.07 5.13 -11.33
CA LYS A 359 12.13 3.65 -11.37
C LYS A 359 10.79 3.03 -11.73
N VAL A 360 9.68 3.53 -11.18
CA VAL A 360 8.33 3.05 -11.54
C VAL A 360 8.08 3.22 -13.02
N ARG A 361 8.39 4.39 -13.59
CA ARG A 361 8.24 4.63 -15.03
C ARG A 361 9.04 3.65 -15.88
N GLN A 362 10.28 3.36 -15.48
CA GLN A 362 11.16 2.42 -16.19
C GLN A 362 10.68 0.97 -16.11
N LEU A 363 10.09 0.58 -14.99
CA LEU A 363 9.66 -0.80 -14.72
C LEU A 363 8.25 -1.11 -15.20
N SER A 364 7.42 -0.08 -15.43
CA SER A 364 6.02 -0.24 -15.84
C SER A 364 5.87 -0.33 -17.36
N GLN A 365 4.70 -0.78 -17.82
CA GLN A 365 4.35 -0.70 -19.25
C GLN A 365 4.33 0.77 -19.72
N PRO A 366 4.67 1.06 -20.98
CA PRO A 366 4.90 2.43 -21.46
C PRO A 366 3.75 3.43 -21.24
N ASN A 367 2.50 2.94 -21.29
CA ASN A 367 1.31 3.78 -21.20
C ASN A 367 0.66 3.76 -19.80
N THR A 368 1.38 3.28 -18.80
CA THR A 368 0.86 3.24 -17.43
C THR A 368 0.77 4.65 -16.85
N PHE A 369 -0.40 5.04 -16.36
CA PHE A 369 -0.60 6.27 -15.60
C PHE A 369 -0.13 6.07 -14.16
N ILE A 370 0.76 6.93 -13.67
CA ILE A 370 1.46 6.78 -12.39
C ILE A 370 1.06 7.90 -11.44
N TYR A 371 0.41 7.54 -10.33
CA TYR A 371 0.28 8.41 -9.17
C TYR A 371 1.50 8.25 -8.26
N SER A 372 2.16 9.36 -7.93
CA SER A 372 3.12 9.40 -6.83
C SER A 372 2.38 9.61 -5.51
N GLY A 373 2.51 8.69 -4.58
CA GLY A 373 1.98 8.84 -3.23
C GLY A 373 2.74 9.94 -2.47
N ILE A 374 2.01 10.93 -1.95
CA ILE A 374 2.56 12.01 -1.13
C ILE A 374 2.14 11.81 0.30
N GLN A 375 3.10 11.73 1.19
CA GLN A 375 2.92 11.57 2.62
C GLN A 375 2.39 12.86 3.26
N MET A 376 1.32 12.76 4.07
CA MET A 376 0.72 13.90 4.79
C MET A 376 0.76 13.73 6.32
N TRP A 377 1.82 13.15 6.85
CA TRP A 377 2.03 13.00 8.30
C TRP A 377 3.50 13.12 8.65
N ASN A 378 3.79 13.44 9.91
CA ASN A 378 5.14 13.47 10.49
C ASN A 378 6.15 14.33 9.70
N LEU A 379 5.69 15.43 9.15
CA LEU A 379 6.51 16.41 8.46
C LEU A 379 5.86 17.80 8.50
N PRO A 380 6.68 18.89 8.53
CA PRO A 380 6.17 20.25 8.41
C PRO A 380 5.74 20.56 6.95
N ALA A 381 4.95 21.61 6.80
CA ALA A 381 4.43 22.04 5.50
C ALA A 381 5.53 22.29 4.45
N SER A 382 6.67 22.85 4.84
CA SER A 382 7.79 23.08 3.92
C SER A 382 8.31 21.77 3.29
N GLN A 383 8.45 20.71 4.10
CA GLN A 383 8.90 19.40 3.62
C GLN A 383 7.83 18.65 2.81
N LEU A 384 6.55 18.90 3.10
CA LEU A 384 5.47 18.43 2.24
C LEU A 384 5.59 19.03 0.84
N ILE A 385 5.77 20.34 0.75
CA ILE A 385 5.92 21.03 -0.55
C ILE A 385 7.20 20.60 -1.29
N GLU A 386 8.30 20.38 -0.58
CA GLU A 386 9.50 19.77 -1.18
C GLU A 386 9.20 18.40 -1.80
N ALA A 387 8.39 17.55 -1.13
CA ALA A 387 8.00 16.25 -1.66
C ALA A 387 7.05 16.37 -2.88
N VAL A 388 6.14 17.34 -2.84
CA VAL A 388 5.27 17.67 -3.99
C VAL A 388 6.11 18.08 -5.20
N ILE A 389 7.02 19.03 -5.04
CA ILE A 389 7.92 19.51 -6.11
C ILE A 389 8.76 18.35 -6.65
N ALA A 390 9.38 17.55 -5.78
CA ALA A 390 10.21 16.42 -6.21
C ALA A 390 9.40 15.38 -7.00
N ALA A 391 8.13 15.20 -6.68
CA ALA A 391 7.25 14.33 -7.45
C ALA A 391 6.83 14.96 -8.78
N GLU A 392 6.45 16.25 -8.80
CA GLU A 392 6.06 16.99 -10.01
C GLU A 392 7.20 17.09 -11.04
N GLU A 393 8.44 17.18 -10.57
CA GLU A 393 9.65 17.21 -11.42
C GLU A 393 10.11 15.81 -11.87
N SER A 394 9.44 14.76 -11.46
CA SER A 394 9.78 13.36 -11.76
C SER A 394 8.89 12.75 -12.84
N ALA A 395 9.08 11.47 -13.14
CA ALA A 395 8.35 10.75 -14.19
C ALA A 395 6.98 10.21 -13.74
N CYS A 396 6.32 10.80 -12.73
CA CYS A 396 4.93 10.51 -12.45
C CYS A 396 3.96 11.37 -13.27
N ASP A 397 2.69 10.95 -13.38
CA ASP A 397 1.67 11.69 -14.12
C ASP A 397 0.78 12.51 -13.21
N SER A 398 0.71 12.14 -11.92
CA SER A 398 -0.16 12.80 -10.95
C SER A 398 0.26 12.51 -9.52
N LEU A 399 -0.36 13.20 -8.57
CA LEU A 399 -0.13 13.04 -7.14
C LEU A 399 -1.31 12.37 -6.47
N LEU A 400 -1.04 11.57 -5.44
CA LEU A 400 -2.07 10.97 -4.59
C LEU A 400 -1.70 11.12 -3.12
N TYR A 401 -2.37 12.03 -2.44
CA TYR A 401 -2.11 12.38 -1.05
C TYR A 401 -2.57 11.27 -0.09
N TYR A 402 -1.70 10.83 0.80
CA TYR A 402 -2.00 9.86 1.83
C TYR A 402 -1.66 10.42 3.21
N CYS A 403 -2.60 10.55 4.11
CA CYS A 403 -4.03 10.44 3.95
C CYS A 403 -4.72 11.66 4.59
N TYR A 404 -5.98 11.87 4.26
CA TYR A 404 -6.79 12.99 4.74
C TYR A 404 -6.79 13.09 6.27
N GLY A 405 -7.07 12.00 6.98
CA GLY A 405 -7.27 12.00 8.43
C GLY A 405 -6.03 12.36 9.24
N TRP A 406 -4.82 12.09 8.73
CA TRP A 406 -3.56 12.37 9.44
C TRP A 406 -2.99 13.77 9.16
N ALA A 407 -3.50 14.46 8.14
CA ALA A 407 -3.01 15.76 7.75
C ALA A 407 -3.50 16.85 8.72
N THR A 408 -2.62 17.77 9.09
CA THR A 408 -3.01 18.99 9.81
C THR A 408 -3.62 20.00 8.84
N GLN A 409 -4.39 20.98 9.36
CA GLN A 409 -4.93 22.05 8.52
C GLN A 409 -3.81 22.82 7.78
N GLU A 410 -2.66 23.02 8.42
CA GLU A 410 -1.48 23.66 7.83
C GLU A 410 -1.00 22.95 6.55
N LEU A 411 -1.07 21.61 6.51
CA LEU A 411 -0.67 20.84 5.32
C LEU A 411 -1.66 21.02 4.17
N PHE A 412 -2.96 21.07 4.44
CA PHE A 412 -3.98 21.38 3.42
C PHE A 412 -3.81 22.79 2.86
N ASP A 413 -3.57 23.77 3.74
CA ASP A 413 -3.38 25.18 3.35
C ASP A 413 -2.13 25.33 2.47
N ALA A 414 -1.01 24.70 2.86
CA ALA A 414 0.23 24.74 2.09
C ALA A 414 0.07 24.17 0.67
N ILE A 415 -0.67 23.05 0.51
CA ILE A 415 -0.98 22.50 -0.82
C ILE A 415 -1.84 23.50 -1.61
N GLY A 416 -2.84 24.11 -0.98
CA GLY A 416 -3.69 25.10 -1.60
C GLY A 416 -2.95 26.35 -2.07
N GLU A 417 -1.98 26.81 -1.28
CA GLU A 417 -1.08 27.93 -1.64
C GLU A 417 -0.15 27.57 -2.81
N HIS A 418 0.48 26.39 -2.76
CA HIS A 418 1.33 25.89 -3.84
C HIS A 418 0.58 25.82 -5.17
N ASN A 419 -0.68 25.39 -5.16
CA ASN A 419 -1.52 25.27 -6.35
C ASN A 419 -2.21 26.57 -6.78
N THR A 420 -1.92 27.70 -6.10
CA THR A 420 -2.42 29.00 -6.54
C THR A 420 -1.53 29.55 -7.64
N PRO A 421 -2.04 29.85 -8.84
CA PRO A 421 -1.26 30.49 -9.87
C PRO A 421 -0.64 31.78 -9.32
N ASN A 422 0.68 31.86 -9.30
CA ASN A 422 1.38 33.08 -8.92
C ASN A 422 0.97 34.19 -9.89
N ASN A 423 0.30 35.24 -9.41
CA ASN A 423 0.06 36.48 -10.14
C ASN A 423 1.34 37.27 -10.45
N ASN A 424 2.52 36.70 -10.22
CA ASN A 424 3.83 37.30 -10.40
C ASN A 424 4.53 36.93 -11.73
N SER A 425 3.79 36.57 -12.79
CA SER A 425 4.38 36.43 -14.14
C SER A 425 4.45 37.76 -14.92
N TYR A 426 4.55 38.91 -14.24
CA TYR A 426 4.95 40.16 -14.82
C TYR A 426 6.31 40.59 -14.26
N ASN A 427 7.41 40.06 -14.80
CA ASN A 427 8.72 40.72 -14.87
C ASN A 427 9.83 39.71 -15.30
N ASN A 428 9.77 39.21 -16.51
CA ASN A 428 10.97 38.69 -17.20
C ASN A 428 10.88 38.98 -18.69
N ASN A 429 10.70 40.26 -19.03
CA ASN A 429 11.08 40.78 -20.33
C ASN A 429 12.02 41.96 -20.07
N THR A 430 13.30 41.68 -20.03
CA THR A 430 14.40 42.59 -20.44
C THR A 430 15.71 41.92 -20.03
N VAL A 431 16.37 41.26 -20.95
CA VAL A 431 17.70 41.58 -21.41
C VAL A 431 18.03 40.65 -22.58
N LYS A 432 17.72 41.10 -23.80
CA LYS A 432 18.49 40.75 -24.97
C LYS A 432 19.52 41.83 -25.17
N LYS A 433 20.77 41.47 -24.99
CA LYS A 433 21.86 41.99 -25.85
C LYS A 433 23.00 40.98 -25.83
#